data_c79b8e20af5b08145d99b7b3c77f3208
#
_entry.id   c79b8e20af5b08145d99b7b3c77f3208
#
_cell.length_a   1.000
_cell.length_b   1.000
_cell.length_c   1.000
_cell.angle_alpha   90.00
_cell.angle_beta   90.00
_cell.angle_gamma   90.00
#
_symmetry.space_group_name_H-M   'P 1'
#
loop_
_entity.id
_entity.type
_entity.pdbx_description
1 polymer ?
#
loop_
_entity_poly.entity_id
_entity_poly.type
_entity_poly.pdbx_seq_one_letter_code
_entity_poly.pdbx_strand_id
1 'polypeptide(L)'
;MLTRASLQSGLLLVAIAGSALPLSSAGQARSPFDGRWSIEAVADPSRCSVRYTVAIQVANGEISGAYFGAIARGAVDSNGKLILRIDVVRATGALAASTGLGRWKSPTCNGTWTARRA
;
A
#
# COMPACT_ATOMS: atom_id res chain seq x y z
N MET A 1 -45.30 -18.40 -38.12
CA MET A 1 -45.03 -18.17 -37.44
C MET A 1 -44.31 -18.00 -36.87
N LEU A 2 -44.15 -17.80 -36.75
CA LEU A 2 -43.72 -17.54 -36.01
C LEU A 2 -42.91 -17.34 -35.30
N THR A 3 -42.68 -17.43 -35.29
CA THR A 3 -42.17 -17.25 -34.45
C THR A 3 -41.29 -16.98 -33.92
N ARG A 4 -41.45 -16.87 -34.23
CA ARG A 4 -40.79 -16.61 -33.55
C ARG A 4 -40.07 -16.24 -32.89
N ALA A 5 -40.16 -16.21 -33.05
CA ALA A 5 -39.65 -15.91 -32.18
C ALA A 5 -38.83 -15.73 -31.64
N SER A 6 -38.93 -15.83 -31.88
CA SER A 6 -38.38 -15.70 -31.08
C SER A 6 -37.50 -15.45 -30.61
N LEU A 7 -37.59 -15.40 -30.84
CA LEU A 7 -37.00 -15.20 -30.16
C LEU A 7 -36.12 -14.93 -29.68
N GLN A 8 -36.15 -14.91 -30.01
CA GLN A 8 -35.54 -14.74 -29.42
C GLN A 8 -34.80 -14.43 -28.76
N SER A 9 -35.11 -14.47 -29.10
CA SER A 9 -34.60 -14.25 -28.26
C SER A 9 -33.77 -14.03 -27.61
N GLY A 10 -33.89 -14.01 -27.84
CA GLY A 10 -33.34 -13.96 -26.99
C GLY A 10 -32.37 -13.71 -26.65
N LEU A 11 -32.39 -13.60 -26.81
CA LEU A 11 -31.74 -13.37 -26.18
C LEU A 11 -30.90 -13.03 -25.76
N LEU A 12 -31.04 -13.00 -26.09
CA LEU A 12 -30.45 -12.73 -25.39
C LEU A 12 -29.71 -12.40 -24.85
N LEU A 13 -29.76 -12.39 -25.00
CA LEU A 13 -29.25 -12.12 -24.12
C LEU A 13 -28.50 -11.90 -23.59
N VAL A 14 -28.64 -11.96 -23.82
CA VAL A 14 -28.03 -11.86 -22.98
C VAL A 14 -27.25 -11.54 -22.57
N ALA A 15 -27.45 -11.56 -22.83
CA ALA A 15 -26.80 -11.38 -22.11
C ALA A 15 -26.08 -10.98 -21.74
N ILE A 16 -26.28 -10.86 -21.86
CA ILE A 16 -25.63 -10.56 -21.19
C ILE A 16 -25.08 -10.25 -20.58
N ALA A 17 -25.23 -10.28 -20.67
CA ALA A 17 -24.71 -10.17 -19.82
C ALA A 17 -24.03 -9.96 -19.31
N GLY A 18 -24.03 -9.95 -19.30
CA GLY A 18 -23.37 -9.95 -18.50
C GLY A 18 -22.54 -9.55 -18.31
N SER A 19 -22.64 -9.44 -18.41
CA SER A 19 -21.78 -9.23 -17.96
C SER A 19 -21.12 -8.65 -17.49
N ALA A 20 -21.23 -8.58 -17.38
CA ALA A 20 -20.53 -8.24 -16.70
C ALA A 20 -19.90 -7.83 -16.17
N LEU A 21 -19.81 -7.63 -15.95
CA LEU A 21 -19.08 -7.35 -15.27
C LEU A 21 -18.42 -7.17 -14.55
N PRO A 22 -18.54 -7.31 -14.27
CA PRO A 22 -17.82 -7.15 -13.33
C PRO A 22 -16.86 -6.64 -13.10
N LEU A 23 -16.80 -6.30 -13.32
CA LEU A 23 -15.94 -6.06 -13.16
C LEU A 23 -15.41 -5.44 -12.67
N SER A 24 -15.63 -5.21 -12.71
CA SER A 24 -15.03 -4.56 -12.38
C SER A 24 -14.34 -4.49 -11.28
N SER A 25 -14.74 -4.56 -10.56
CA SER A 25 -14.06 -4.64 -9.37
C SER A 25 -12.75 -5.14 -9.59
N ALA A 26 -12.76 -6.02 -10.35
CA ALA A 26 -11.52 -6.52 -10.64
C ALA A 26 -10.66 -5.40 -10.98
N GLY A 27 -11.23 -4.40 -11.41
CA GLY A 27 -10.46 -3.29 -11.78
C GLY A 27 -9.71 -2.68 -10.65
N GLN A 28 -9.97 -3.08 -9.47
CA GLN A 28 -9.26 -2.53 -8.36
C GLN A 28 -7.83 -2.94 -8.41
N ALA A 29 -7.02 -2.07 -8.91
CA ALA A 29 -5.62 -2.35 -8.95
C ALA A 29 -5.09 -2.38 -7.55
N ARG A 30 -4.44 -3.44 -7.19
CA ARG A 30 -3.75 -3.50 -5.93
C ARG A 30 -2.30 -3.22 -6.17
N SER A 31 -1.70 -2.51 -5.23
CA SER A 31 -0.28 -2.30 -5.25
C SER A 31 0.41 -3.62 -4.88
N PRO A 32 1.51 -3.99 -5.53
CA PRO A 32 2.26 -5.18 -5.13
C PRO A 32 2.84 -5.05 -3.74
N PHE A 33 2.78 -3.86 -3.16
CA PHE A 33 3.31 -3.61 -1.83
C PHE A 33 2.23 -3.60 -0.77
N ASP A 34 0.99 -3.83 -1.13
CA ASP A 34 -0.11 -3.86 -0.19
C ASP A 34 0.10 -4.95 0.86
N GLY A 35 -0.35 -4.67 2.08
CA GLY A 35 -0.25 -5.58 3.18
C GLY A 35 0.36 -4.92 4.40
N ARG A 36 0.75 -5.75 5.34
CA ARG A 36 1.32 -5.27 6.59
C ARG A 36 2.82 -5.36 6.53
N TRP A 37 3.45 -4.35 7.10
CA TRP A 37 4.91 -4.27 7.12
C TRP A 37 5.36 -3.87 8.51
N SER A 38 6.49 -4.42 8.92
CA SER A 38 7.16 -4.03 10.15
C SER A 38 8.39 -3.24 9.77
N ILE A 39 8.52 -2.05 10.32
CA ILE A 39 9.66 -1.18 10.04
C ILE A 39 10.49 -1.05 11.29
N GLU A 40 11.79 -1.23 11.14
CA GLU A 40 12.73 -1.02 12.22
C GLU A 40 13.63 0.14 11.84
N ALA A 41 13.64 1.19 12.63
CA ALA A 41 14.42 2.38 12.39
C ALA A 41 15.49 2.52 13.45
N VAL A 42 16.71 2.81 13.02
CA VAL A 42 17.86 2.93 13.91
C VAL A 42 18.47 4.29 13.70
N ALA A 43 18.76 4.99 14.78
CA ALA A 43 19.38 6.29 14.70
C ALA A 43 20.88 6.17 14.45
N ASP A 44 21.41 7.19 13.80
CA ASP A 44 22.86 7.35 13.66
C ASP A 44 23.44 7.50 15.07
N PRO A 45 24.30 6.59 15.51
CA PRO A 45 24.79 6.59 16.90
C PRO A 45 25.59 7.81 17.27
N SER A 46 26.08 8.57 16.31
CA SER A 46 26.83 9.78 16.62
C SER A 46 25.93 10.91 17.12
N ARG A 47 24.62 10.77 16.95
CA ARG A 47 23.67 11.80 17.33
C ARG A 47 22.66 11.33 18.34
N CYS A 48 22.13 10.16 18.12
CA CYS A 48 21.04 9.62 18.91
C CYS A 48 21.31 8.15 19.14
N SER A 49 20.69 7.62 20.18
CA SER A 49 20.87 6.21 20.50
C SER A 49 19.49 5.60 20.64
N VAL A 50 18.71 5.63 19.57
CA VAL A 50 17.34 5.16 19.62
C VAL A 50 17.06 4.15 18.52
N ARG A 51 16.07 3.29 18.82
CA ARG A 51 15.61 2.28 17.89
C ARG A 51 14.09 2.29 17.98
N TYR A 52 13.44 2.30 16.83
CA TYR A 52 11.99 2.30 16.77
C TYR A 52 11.50 1.10 15.97
N THR A 53 10.37 0.54 16.38
CA THR A 53 9.69 -0.49 15.60
C THR A 53 8.28 0.00 15.35
N VAL A 54 7.90 0.08 14.09
CA VAL A 54 6.62 0.62 13.68
C VAL A 54 5.94 -0.36 12.74
N ALA A 55 4.67 -0.62 13.01
CA ALA A 55 3.85 -1.45 12.10
C ALA A 55 3.04 -0.51 11.23
N ILE A 56 3.08 -0.77 9.93
CA ILE A 56 2.28 0.01 8.99
C ILE A 56 1.46 -0.93 8.13
N GLN A 57 0.43 -0.36 7.52
CA GLN A 57 -0.41 -1.04 6.56
C GLN A 57 -0.34 -0.26 5.25
N VAL A 58 -0.16 -0.98 4.16
CA VAL A 58 -0.20 -0.39 2.83
C VAL A 58 -1.44 -0.93 2.13
N ALA A 59 -2.25 -0.03 1.60
CA ALA A 59 -3.47 -0.41 0.88
C ALA A 59 -3.59 0.50 -0.33
N ASN A 60 -3.51 -0.08 -1.53
CA ASN A 60 -3.55 0.67 -2.79
C ASN A 60 -2.49 1.76 -2.82
N GLY A 61 -1.32 1.46 -2.27
CA GLY A 61 -0.21 2.39 -2.24
C GLY A 61 -0.27 3.44 -1.14
N GLU A 62 -1.32 3.44 -0.33
CA GLU A 62 -1.43 4.39 0.77
C GLU A 62 -0.99 3.74 2.08
N ILE A 63 -0.18 4.47 2.82
CA ILE A 63 0.33 3.98 4.10
C ILE A 63 -0.52 4.52 5.23
N SER A 64 -0.84 3.66 6.18
CA SER A 64 -1.50 4.06 7.42
C SER A 64 -0.89 3.30 8.58
N GLY A 65 -1.10 3.81 9.78
CA GLY A 65 -0.60 3.17 11.00
C GLY A 65 -0.55 4.18 12.12
N ALA A 66 -0.02 3.73 13.25
CA ALA A 66 0.11 4.59 14.41
C ALA A 66 1.33 4.15 15.21
N TYR A 67 1.95 5.12 15.87
CA TYR A 67 3.07 4.87 16.74
C TYR A 67 2.91 5.75 17.97
N PHE A 68 2.59 5.13 19.10
CA PHE A 68 2.36 5.83 20.38
C PHE A 68 1.43 7.04 20.21
N GLY A 69 0.31 6.82 19.53
CA GLY A 69 -0.68 7.87 19.35
C GLY A 69 -0.43 8.78 18.15
N ALA A 70 0.75 8.77 17.58
CA ALA A 70 1.03 9.55 16.38
C ALA A 70 0.59 8.76 15.15
N ILE A 71 -0.05 9.44 14.21
CA ILE A 71 -0.56 8.79 13.01
C ILE A 71 0.54 8.73 11.96
N ALA A 72 0.71 7.55 11.38
CA ALA A 72 1.62 7.34 10.27
C ALA A 72 0.85 7.53 8.97
N ARG A 73 1.39 8.31 8.05
CA ARG A 73 0.79 8.54 6.75
C ARG A 73 1.87 8.56 5.69
N GLY A 74 1.51 8.14 4.50
CA GLY A 74 2.46 8.17 3.41
C GLY A 74 1.94 7.42 2.21
N ALA A 75 2.86 7.15 1.30
CA ALA A 75 2.53 6.50 0.06
C ALA A 75 3.70 5.67 -0.45
N VAL A 76 3.36 4.64 -1.21
CA VAL A 76 4.32 3.82 -1.94
C VAL A 76 3.87 3.85 -3.39
N ASP A 77 4.76 4.26 -4.29
CA ASP A 77 4.39 4.32 -5.70
C ASP A 77 4.56 2.94 -6.35
N SER A 78 4.26 2.85 -7.63
CA SER A 78 4.28 1.59 -8.34
C SER A 78 5.68 0.98 -8.45
N ASN A 79 6.71 1.76 -8.23
CA ASN A 79 8.10 1.29 -8.25
C ASN A 79 8.61 0.95 -6.86
N GLY A 80 7.77 1.11 -5.84
CA GLY A 80 8.15 0.82 -4.47
C GLY A 80 8.75 1.98 -3.72
N LYS A 81 8.81 3.17 -4.35
CA LYS A 81 9.36 4.33 -3.66
C LYS A 81 8.42 4.72 -2.54
N LEU A 82 8.96 4.85 -1.35
CA LEU A 82 8.19 5.10 -0.15
C LEU A 82 8.47 6.49 0.42
N ILE A 83 7.40 7.16 0.81
CA ILE A 83 7.47 8.40 1.57
C ILE A 83 6.56 8.20 2.76
N LEU A 84 7.09 8.40 3.96
CA LEU A 84 6.35 8.16 5.20
C LEU A 84 6.57 9.32 6.15
N ARG A 85 5.51 9.70 6.83
CA ARG A 85 5.57 10.75 7.84
C ARG A 85 4.87 10.28 9.10
N ILE A 86 5.54 10.46 10.23
CA ILE A 86 4.96 10.19 11.54
C ILE A 86 5.34 11.38 12.41
N ASP A 87 4.34 12.24 12.70
CA ASP A 87 4.57 13.47 13.46
C ASP A 87 5.69 14.29 12.77
N VAL A 88 6.80 14.56 13.45
CA VAL A 88 7.90 15.34 12.90
C VAL A 88 8.93 14.48 12.17
N VAL A 89 8.73 13.18 12.14
CA VAL A 89 9.66 12.25 11.51
C VAL A 89 9.28 12.05 10.04
N ARG A 90 10.28 12.10 9.18
CA ARG A 90 10.10 11.82 7.75
C ARG A 90 11.00 10.67 7.35
N ALA A 91 10.46 9.76 6.59
CA ALA A 91 11.22 8.63 6.09
C ALA A 91 11.02 8.52 4.58
N THR A 92 12.09 8.17 3.89
CA THR A 92 12.04 7.91 2.46
C THR A 92 12.85 6.66 2.17
N GLY A 93 12.53 6.00 1.08
CA GLY A 93 13.25 4.80 0.70
C GLY A 93 12.46 4.00 -0.29
N ALA A 94 12.64 2.70 -0.25
CA ALA A 94 12.01 1.83 -1.22
C ALA A 94 11.62 0.49 -0.60
N LEU A 95 10.48 -0.04 -1.05
CA LEU A 95 10.04 -1.38 -0.72
C LEU A 95 10.31 -2.27 -1.93
N ALA A 96 10.68 -3.50 -1.66
CA ALA A 96 10.78 -4.55 -2.65
C ALA A 96 9.67 -5.56 -2.34
N ALA A 97 9.75 -6.77 -2.86
CA ALA A 97 8.68 -7.74 -2.70
C ALA A 97 8.40 -8.08 -1.22
N SER A 98 9.43 -8.23 -0.42
CA SER A 98 9.24 -8.63 0.98
C SER A 98 10.07 -7.83 1.96
N THR A 99 10.93 -6.94 1.49
CA THR A 99 11.80 -6.14 2.34
C THR A 99 11.84 -4.70 1.83
N GLY A 100 12.39 -3.83 2.65
CA GLY A 100 12.58 -2.44 2.24
C GLY A 100 13.68 -1.81 3.06
N LEU A 101 14.15 -0.66 2.59
CA LEU A 101 15.16 0.08 3.31
C LEU A 101 15.13 1.56 2.90
N GLY A 102 15.66 2.38 3.75
CA GLY A 102 15.73 3.80 3.48
C GLY A 102 16.32 4.58 4.63
N ARG A 103 16.02 5.86 4.64
CA ARG A 103 16.54 6.78 5.64
C ARG A 103 15.39 7.53 6.27
N TRP A 104 15.62 8.01 7.47
CA TRP A 104 14.64 8.82 8.18
C TRP A 104 15.35 9.96 8.89
N LYS A 105 14.59 10.99 9.20
CA LYS A 105 15.11 12.10 9.97
C LYS A 105 14.00 12.79 10.74
N SER A 106 14.41 13.41 11.85
CA SER A 106 13.58 14.30 12.65
C SER A 106 14.41 15.56 12.89
N PRO A 107 13.87 16.56 13.58
CA PRO A 107 14.65 17.78 13.86
C PRO A 107 15.97 17.52 14.59
N THR A 108 16.04 16.48 15.41
CA THR A 108 17.21 16.25 16.25
C THR A 108 17.99 14.99 15.93
N CYS A 109 17.40 14.05 15.20
CA CYS A 109 18.01 12.75 14.93
C CYS A 109 17.82 12.35 13.49
N ASN A 110 18.63 11.40 13.03
CA ASN A 110 18.42 10.79 11.73
C ASN A 110 19.02 9.39 11.75
N GLY A 111 18.71 8.62 10.74
CA GLY A 111 19.22 7.27 10.66
C GLY A 111 18.70 6.53 9.47
N THR A 112 18.69 5.21 9.58
CA THR A 112 18.23 4.33 8.51
C THR A 112 17.07 3.47 9.03
N TRP A 113 16.31 2.93 8.10
CA TRP A 113 15.26 1.99 8.45
C TRP A 113 15.29 0.81 7.49
N THR A 114 14.82 -0.31 8.00
CA THR A 114 14.58 -1.50 7.19
C THR A 114 13.15 -1.93 7.43
N ALA A 115 12.59 -2.63 6.46
CA ALA A 115 11.22 -3.11 6.56
C ALA A 115 11.15 -4.57 6.14
N ARG A 116 10.17 -5.25 6.71
CA ARG A 116 9.84 -6.61 6.34
C ARG A 116 8.34 -6.72 6.23
N ARG A 117 7.91 -7.51 5.28
CA ARG A 117 6.50 -7.84 5.19
C ARG A 117 6.14 -8.71 6.38
N ALA A 118 5.07 -8.35 7.05
CA ALA A 118 4.65 -9.06 8.25
C ALA A 118 3.74 -10.24 7.92
#